data_29e9f081758e333935f7dbd481173b1b
#
_entry.id   29e9f081758e333935f7dbd481173b1b
#
_cell.length_a   1.000
_cell.length_b   1.000
_cell.length_c   1.000
_cell.angle_alpha   90.00
_cell.angle_beta   90.00
_cell.angle_gamma   90.00
#
_symmetry.space_group_name_H-M   'P 1'
#
loop_
_entity.id
_entity.type
_entity.pdbx_description
1 polymer ?
#
loop_
_entity_poly.entity_id
_entity_poly.type
_entity_poly.pdbx_seq_one_letter_code
_entity_poly.pdbx_strand_id
1 'polypeptide(L)'
;VLDKQFRKKLGSSYNLHNYFILKGLLELKEGGLGVFVTSSATMDGADSKFREYVSGNGYDLVGAIRLPNDAFQKGAGTSVTADIVIFRKRKYGEPSNGIGFATTTQIGEGTYMEDGDKRSKPIMVNEYFSNHPDMMLGDMMTAYDAGSGGLYSGASQTLKAKPGADLSKELFNAIDNLPKNILSGVVETKGPEVVGDSTLKDGTITVQNGNVFVLDGESLKPIKANPTFVHNGKTRKIADAVNDYNDIKKNLYDLIHDEQTKGVDPEPARKRLNKVYDAFVSKYGTLNRLSLIHI
;
A
#
# COMPACT_ATOMS: atom_id res chain seq x y z
N VAL A 1 -12.71 -0.24 12.44
CA VAL A 1 -12.10 -0.23 13.79
C VAL A 1 -10.67 0.28 13.74
N LEU A 2 -9.82 -0.20 12.83
CA LEU A 2 -8.44 0.27 12.63
C LEU A 2 -8.38 1.78 12.34
N ASP A 3 -9.31 2.29 11.57
CA ASP A 3 -9.38 3.67 11.11
C ASP A 3 -9.46 4.68 12.28
N LYS A 4 -10.33 4.46 13.27
CA LYS A 4 -10.47 5.36 14.43
C LYS A 4 -9.24 5.37 15.34
N GLN A 5 -8.57 4.23 15.49
CA GLN A 5 -7.37 4.13 16.33
C GLN A 5 -6.19 4.85 15.68
N PHE A 6 -5.98 4.71 14.37
CA PHE A 6 -4.94 5.42 13.65
C PHE A 6 -5.18 6.92 13.62
N ARG A 7 -6.40 7.37 13.37
CA ARG A 7 -6.75 8.80 13.42
C ARG A 7 -6.40 9.44 14.77
N LYS A 8 -6.68 8.74 15.87
CA LYS A 8 -6.34 9.23 17.22
C LYS A 8 -4.84 9.31 17.46
N LYS A 9 -4.06 8.35 16.93
CA LYS A 9 -2.59 8.28 17.12
C LYS A 9 -1.82 9.23 16.21
N LEU A 10 -2.28 9.41 14.97
CA LEU A 10 -1.54 10.12 13.93
C LEU A 10 -1.98 11.58 13.77
N GLY A 11 -3.14 11.99 14.32
CA GLY A 11 -3.61 13.38 14.27
C GLY A 11 -3.60 13.95 12.84
N SER A 12 -2.88 15.05 12.62
CA SER A 12 -2.73 15.73 11.32
C SER A 12 -1.90 14.92 10.31
N SER A 13 -1.06 13.99 10.78
CA SER A 13 -0.35 13.04 9.91
C SER A 13 -1.26 11.93 9.35
N TYR A 14 -2.54 11.87 9.78
CA TYR A 14 -3.51 10.93 9.24
C TYR A 14 -4.14 11.47 7.97
N ASN A 15 -3.46 11.32 6.86
CA ASN A 15 -3.91 11.65 5.52
C ASN A 15 -4.06 10.38 4.67
N LEU A 16 -4.60 10.52 3.46
CA LEU A 16 -4.95 9.39 2.61
C LEU A 16 -3.75 8.51 2.26
N HIS A 17 -2.62 9.12 1.87
CA HIS A 17 -1.43 8.37 1.49
C HIS A 17 -0.78 7.67 2.69
N ASN A 18 -0.65 8.32 3.85
CA ASN A 18 -0.13 7.68 5.05
C ASN A 18 -1.01 6.53 5.54
N TYR A 19 -2.33 6.67 5.39
CA TYR A 19 -3.27 5.57 5.66
C TYR A 19 -3.01 4.34 4.79
N PHE A 20 -2.87 4.52 3.48
CA PHE A 20 -2.62 3.39 2.58
C PHE A 20 -1.23 2.78 2.77
N ILE A 21 -0.21 3.58 3.06
CA ILE A 21 1.11 3.06 3.44
C ILE A 21 0.99 2.18 4.68
N LEU A 22 0.33 2.66 5.74
CA LEU A 22 0.13 1.86 6.96
C LEU A 22 -0.62 0.56 6.69
N LYS A 23 -1.67 0.60 5.88
CA LYS A 23 -2.39 -0.63 5.49
C LYS A 23 -1.47 -1.61 4.78
N GLY A 24 -0.69 -1.15 3.80
CA GLY A 24 0.26 -2.01 3.10
C GLY A 24 1.33 -2.58 4.04
N LEU A 25 1.86 -1.77 4.96
CA LEU A 25 2.85 -2.22 5.94
C LEU A 25 2.30 -3.30 6.89
N LEU A 26 1.04 -3.20 7.30
CA LEU A 26 0.40 -4.20 8.17
C LEU A 26 0.30 -5.58 7.51
N GLU A 27 0.11 -5.63 6.20
CA GLU A 27 0.01 -6.88 5.44
C GLU A 27 1.37 -7.54 5.16
N LEU A 28 2.49 -6.84 5.42
CA LEU A 28 3.81 -7.42 5.22
C LEU A 28 4.07 -8.57 6.20
N LYS A 29 4.63 -9.65 5.68
CA LYS A 29 5.25 -10.68 6.52
C LYS A 29 6.53 -10.13 7.18
N GLU A 30 6.99 -10.75 8.26
CA GLU A 30 8.26 -10.42 8.90
C GLU A 30 9.43 -10.53 7.91
N GLY A 31 10.29 -9.52 7.88
CA GLY A 31 11.39 -9.39 6.92
C GLY A 31 10.95 -8.89 5.53
N GLY A 32 9.64 -8.80 5.26
CA GLY A 32 9.12 -8.35 3.97
C GLY A 32 9.35 -6.87 3.70
N LEU A 33 9.39 -6.51 2.42
CA LEU A 33 9.54 -5.12 1.94
C LEU A 33 8.20 -4.57 1.45
N GLY A 34 7.96 -3.29 1.77
CA GLY A 34 6.91 -2.47 1.16
C GLY A 34 7.53 -1.32 0.39
N VAL A 35 7.19 -1.17 -0.88
CA VAL A 35 7.63 -0.07 -1.73
C VAL A 35 6.42 0.75 -2.14
N PHE A 36 6.46 2.05 -1.87
CA PHE A 36 5.34 2.94 -2.13
C PHE A 36 5.80 4.17 -2.90
N VAL A 37 5.00 4.61 -3.85
CA VAL A 37 5.12 5.94 -4.44
C VAL A 37 4.11 6.85 -3.76
N THR A 38 4.60 7.93 -3.18
CA THR A 38 3.79 8.81 -2.33
C THR A 38 4.14 10.29 -2.55
N SER A 39 3.33 11.18 -2.00
CA SER A 39 3.64 12.61 -1.94
C SER A 39 4.85 12.87 -1.04
N SER A 40 5.67 13.86 -1.38
CA SER A 40 6.77 14.35 -0.54
C SER A 40 6.32 14.72 0.89
N ALA A 41 5.05 15.04 1.09
CA ALA A 41 4.50 15.33 2.41
C ALA A 41 4.57 14.13 3.39
N THR A 42 4.70 12.90 2.91
CA THR A 42 4.93 11.73 3.79
C THR A 42 6.27 11.85 4.51
N MET A 43 7.32 12.24 3.79
CA MET A 43 8.67 12.41 4.34
C MET A 43 8.85 13.78 4.99
N ASP A 44 8.42 14.87 4.33
CA ASP A 44 8.71 16.25 4.74
C ASP A 44 7.61 16.88 5.62
N GLY A 45 6.51 16.20 5.89
CA GLY A 45 5.44 16.77 6.72
C GLY A 45 5.97 17.21 8.08
N ALA A 46 5.58 18.42 8.53
CA ALA A 46 6.02 18.99 9.80
C ALA A 46 5.60 18.12 11.01
N ASP A 47 4.46 17.44 10.93
CA ASP A 47 4.02 16.46 11.94
C ASP A 47 4.72 15.13 11.74
N SER A 48 5.60 14.74 12.68
CA SER A 48 6.42 13.53 12.65
C SER A 48 5.68 12.24 13.05
N LYS A 49 4.46 12.35 13.60
CA LYS A 49 3.76 11.22 14.25
C LYS A 49 3.64 9.97 13.36
N PHE A 50 3.41 10.14 12.06
CA PHE A 50 3.37 9.00 11.13
C PHE A 50 4.73 8.29 11.08
N ARG A 51 5.81 9.04 10.92
CA ARG A 51 7.17 8.50 10.79
C ARG A 51 7.64 7.84 12.09
N GLU A 52 7.36 8.47 13.22
CA GLU A 52 7.61 7.92 14.56
C GLU A 52 6.79 6.63 14.79
N TYR A 53 5.51 6.64 14.37
CA TYR A 53 4.66 5.46 14.48
C TYR A 53 5.22 4.29 13.68
N VAL A 54 5.62 4.52 12.43
CA VAL A 54 6.18 3.49 11.55
C VAL A 54 7.43 2.89 12.18
N SER A 55 8.41 3.72 12.56
CA SER A 55 9.66 3.29 13.20
C SER A 55 9.41 2.53 14.51
N GLY A 56 8.52 3.05 15.36
CA GLY A 56 8.21 2.48 16.68
C GLY A 56 7.43 1.17 16.62
N ASN A 57 6.77 0.87 15.51
CA ASN A 57 5.95 -0.34 15.35
C ASN A 57 6.60 -1.42 14.46
N GLY A 58 7.91 -1.41 14.35
CA GLY A 58 8.65 -2.51 13.73
C GLY A 58 8.87 -2.38 12.23
N TYR A 59 8.78 -1.18 11.67
CA TYR A 59 9.07 -0.92 10.27
C TYR A 59 10.27 0.01 10.14
N ASP A 60 11.31 -0.45 9.48
CA ASP A 60 12.51 0.34 9.21
C ASP A 60 12.45 0.98 7.83
N LEU A 61 12.83 2.26 7.73
CA LEU A 61 13.12 2.86 6.44
C LEU A 61 14.42 2.23 5.91
N VAL A 62 14.33 1.64 4.74
CA VAL A 62 15.48 1.08 4.00
C VAL A 62 16.11 2.13 3.11
N GLY A 63 15.28 2.98 2.52
CA GLY A 63 15.68 4.08 1.68
C GLY A 63 14.50 4.79 1.06
N ALA A 64 14.75 5.96 0.49
CA ALA A 64 13.78 6.73 -0.27
C ALA A 64 14.45 7.42 -1.45
N ILE A 65 13.73 7.59 -2.56
CA ILE A 65 14.20 8.31 -3.75
C ILE A 65 13.17 9.38 -4.07
N ARG A 66 13.61 10.63 -4.15
CA ARG A 66 12.75 11.76 -4.50
C ARG A 66 12.81 12.03 -6.00
N LEU A 67 11.65 11.97 -6.63
CA LEU A 67 11.46 12.21 -8.05
C LEU A 67 11.16 13.68 -8.32
N PRO A 68 11.70 14.25 -9.42
CA PRO A 68 11.42 15.62 -9.80
C PRO A 68 9.95 15.79 -10.21
N ASN A 69 9.47 17.04 -10.16
CA ASN A 69 8.07 17.37 -10.36
C ASN A 69 7.53 17.07 -11.76
N ASP A 70 8.38 16.88 -12.74
CA ASP A 70 8.03 16.52 -14.11
C ASP A 70 8.07 15.00 -14.39
N ALA A 71 8.43 14.18 -13.40
CA ALA A 71 8.55 12.73 -13.56
C ALA A 71 7.27 12.08 -14.12
N PHE A 72 6.11 12.60 -13.77
CA PHE A 72 4.80 12.10 -14.21
C PHE A 72 4.14 12.92 -15.31
N GLN A 73 4.82 13.97 -15.79
CA GLN A 73 4.25 14.90 -16.76
C GLN A 73 3.85 14.22 -18.07
N LYS A 74 4.71 13.35 -18.61
CA LYS A 74 4.46 12.65 -19.88
C LYS A 74 3.41 11.53 -19.74
N GLY A 75 3.40 10.83 -18.61
CA GLY A 75 2.53 9.67 -18.42
C GLY A 75 1.15 10.00 -17.83
N ALA A 76 1.07 10.95 -16.91
CA ALA A 76 -0.14 11.30 -16.17
C ALA A 76 -0.57 12.77 -16.31
N GLY A 77 0.18 13.59 -17.05
CA GLY A 77 -0.15 15.00 -17.27
C GLY A 77 -0.08 15.87 -16.00
N THR A 78 0.62 15.41 -14.97
CA THR A 78 0.70 16.09 -13.67
C THR A 78 2.13 16.45 -13.31
N SER A 79 2.30 17.59 -12.64
CA SER A 79 3.58 18.08 -12.11
C SER A 79 3.52 18.01 -10.59
N VAL A 80 4.17 17.01 -10.01
CA VAL A 80 4.19 16.77 -8.55
C VAL A 80 5.51 16.13 -8.14
N THR A 81 6.14 16.67 -7.10
CA THR A 81 7.26 16.00 -6.43
C THR A 81 6.73 14.79 -5.65
N ALA A 82 7.26 13.63 -5.93
CA ALA A 82 6.88 12.39 -5.30
C ALA A 82 8.10 11.63 -4.77
N ASP A 83 7.88 10.83 -3.74
CA ASP A 83 8.91 9.98 -3.14
C ASP A 83 8.59 8.51 -3.39
N ILE A 84 9.58 7.73 -3.80
CA ILE A 84 9.57 6.28 -3.68
C ILE A 84 10.13 5.98 -2.29
N VAL A 85 9.32 5.37 -1.41
CA VAL A 85 9.75 5.02 -0.05
C VAL A 85 9.76 3.51 0.11
N ILE A 86 10.80 2.99 0.74
CA ILE A 86 11.04 1.56 0.90
C ILE A 86 11.13 1.25 2.38
N PHE A 87 10.20 0.45 2.87
CA PHE A 87 10.16 0.01 4.26
C PHE A 87 10.37 -1.50 4.34
N ARG A 88 11.01 -1.94 5.44
CA ARG A 88 11.13 -3.35 5.80
C ARG A 88 10.45 -3.60 7.14
N LYS A 89 9.64 -4.64 7.21
CA LYS A 89 9.09 -5.11 8.47
C LYS A 89 10.15 -5.92 9.20
N ARG A 90 10.52 -5.51 10.42
CA ARG A 90 11.46 -6.26 11.27
C ARG A 90 10.90 -7.63 11.65
N LYS A 91 11.77 -8.58 11.88
CA LYS A 91 11.41 -9.84 12.53
C LYS A 91 11.18 -9.60 14.01
N TYR A 92 10.37 -10.44 14.65
CA TYR A 92 10.16 -10.36 16.10
C TYR A 92 11.49 -10.42 16.84
N GLY A 93 11.72 -9.47 17.74
CA GLY A 93 12.97 -9.35 18.52
C GLY A 93 14.17 -8.77 17.77
N GLU A 94 14.05 -8.45 16.49
CA GLU A 94 15.11 -7.82 15.71
C GLU A 94 15.25 -6.33 16.12
N PRO A 95 16.46 -5.86 16.44
CA PRO A 95 16.71 -4.44 16.73
C PRO A 95 16.46 -3.60 15.47
N SER A 96 16.14 -2.31 15.65
CA SER A 96 16.04 -1.37 14.52
C SER A 96 17.43 -1.16 13.90
N ASN A 97 17.51 -1.37 12.61
CA ASN A 97 18.65 -1.00 11.77
C ASN A 97 18.21 0.02 10.68
N GLY A 98 17.01 0.60 10.85
CA GLY A 98 16.48 1.58 9.93
C GLY A 98 17.23 2.90 9.97
N ILE A 99 17.25 3.58 8.83
CA ILE A 99 17.81 4.92 8.71
C ILE A 99 16.85 5.90 9.38
N GLY A 100 17.38 6.90 10.11
CA GLY A 100 16.57 7.95 10.71
C GLY A 100 15.80 8.74 9.66
N PHE A 101 14.50 8.93 9.89
CA PHE A 101 13.63 9.72 9.00
C PHE A 101 12.46 10.39 9.75
N ALA A 102 12.56 10.50 11.07
CA ALA A 102 11.50 11.09 11.87
C ALA A 102 11.43 12.61 11.74
N THR A 103 12.55 13.27 11.62
CA THR A 103 12.67 14.72 11.63
C THR A 103 12.86 15.34 10.24
N THR A 104 12.70 16.65 10.16
CA THR A 104 13.03 17.47 8.98
C THR A 104 14.09 18.49 9.32
N THR A 105 14.91 18.85 8.34
CA THR A 105 15.98 19.82 8.50
C THR A 105 15.97 20.85 7.37
N GLN A 106 16.46 22.05 7.64
CA GLN A 106 16.63 23.09 6.62
C GLN A 106 17.88 22.82 5.78
N ILE A 107 17.74 22.82 4.46
CA ILE A 107 18.85 22.64 3.52
C ILE A 107 19.16 23.92 2.70
N GLY A 108 18.33 24.93 2.80
CA GLY A 108 18.51 26.18 2.07
C GLY A 108 17.34 27.13 2.28
N GLU A 109 17.29 28.14 1.45
CA GLU A 109 16.18 29.12 1.39
C GLU A 109 15.68 29.23 -0.05
N GLY A 110 14.37 29.43 -0.18
CA GLY A 110 13.73 29.72 -1.44
C GLY A 110 12.85 30.96 -1.35
N THR A 111 12.44 31.50 -2.49
CA THR A 111 11.62 32.70 -2.54
C THR A 111 10.19 32.39 -2.99
N TYR A 112 9.25 33.26 -2.66
CA TYR A 112 7.86 33.21 -3.10
C TYR A 112 7.24 34.60 -3.12
N MET A 113 6.08 34.75 -3.73
CA MET A 113 5.36 36.00 -3.77
C MET A 113 4.20 36.00 -2.77
N GLU A 114 4.05 37.04 -1.96
CA GLU A 114 2.95 37.24 -1.04
C GLU A 114 2.53 38.72 -1.09
N ASP A 115 1.27 38.96 -1.42
CA ASP A 115 0.69 40.34 -1.53
C ASP A 115 1.48 41.28 -2.46
N GLY A 116 2.14 40.76 -3.48
CA GLY A 116 2.97 41.49 -4.43
C GLY A 116 4.43 41.66 -3.99
N ASP A 117 4.77 41.26 -2.78
CA ASP A 117 6.13 41.32 -2.23
C ASP A 117 6.87 39.98 -2.39
N LYS A 118 8.16 40.06 -2.67
CA LYS A 118 9.04 38.90 -2.65
C LYS A 118 9.45 38.55 -1.23
N ARG A 119 9.12 37.33 -0.79
CA ARG A 119 9.42 36.80 0.55
C ARG A 119 10.41 35.63 0.44
N SER A 120 11.13 35.37 1.53
CA SER A 120 11.98 34.19 1.67
C SER A 120 11.39 33.21 2.67
N LYS A 121 11.66 31.92 2.45
CA LYS A 121 11.29 30.84 3.38
C LYS A 121 12.33 29.74 3.37
N PRO A 122 12.49 29.01 4.50
CA PRO A 122 13.37 27.84 4.56
C PRO A 122 12.87 26.73 3.65
N ILE A 123 13.79 26.05 2.97
CA ILE A 123 13.58 24.78 2.27
C ILE A 123 13.84 23.67 3.27
N MET A 124 12.76 22.96 3.64
CA MET A 124 12.80 21.88 4.62
C MET A 124 12.69 20.54 3.92
N VAL A 125 13.55 19.61 4.25
CA VAL A 125 13.48 18.22 3.77
C VAL A 125 13.62 17.24 4.93
N ASN A 126 13.19 16.01 4.73
CA ASN A 126 13.43 14.95 5.69
C ASN A 126 14.92 14.76 5.96
N GLU A 127 15.30 14.47 7.21
CA GLU A 127 16.69 14.20 7.60
C GLU A 127 17.35 13.11 6.75
N TYR A 128 16.58 12.13 6.26
CA TYR A 128 17.06 11.13 5.33
C TYR A 128 17.65 11.78 4.06
N PHE A 129 16.92 12.69 3.42
CA PHE A 129 17.37 13.35 2.19
C PHE A 129 18.51 14.35 2.43
N SER A 130 18.55 14.96 3.62
CA SER A 130 19.67 15.82 3.99
C SER A 130 20.96 15.01 4.13
N ASN A 131 20.88 13.78 4.63
CA ASN A 131 22.02 12.88 4.79
C ASN A 131 22.35 12.11 3.50
N HIS A 132 21.40 11.99 2.57
CA HIS A 132 21.54 11.28 1.29
C HIS A 132 21.08 12.17 0.13
N PRO A 133 21.78 13.26 -0.17
CA PRO A 133 21.36 14.21 -1.19
C PRO A 133 21.34 13.62 -2.61
N ASP A 134 22.10 12.57 -2.87
CA ASP A 134 22.11 11.79 -4.11
C ASP A 134 20.82 11.01 -4.36
N MET A 135 19.97 10.86 -3.33
CA MET A 135 18.63 10.27 -3.45
C MET A 135 17.55 11.27 -3.87
N MET A 136 17.88 12.54 -4.02
CA MET A 136 17.04 13.56 -4.64
C MET A 136 17.45 13.78 -6.11
N LEU A 137 16.59 13.38 -7.05
CA LEU A 137 16.91 13.43 -8.49
C LEU A 137 16.65 14.84 -9.08
N GLY A 138 17.24 15.86 -8.45
CA GLY A 138 17.10 17.25 -8.82
C GLY A 138 17.45 18.21 -7.68
N ASP A 139 17.04 19.45 -7.83
CA ASP A 139 17.31 20.53 -6.88
C ASP A 139 16.01 20.94 -6.18
N MET A 140 16.03 20.97 -4.83
CA MET A 140 14.90 21.44 -4.03
C MET A 140 14.81 22.95 -4.05
N MET A 141 13.61 23.47 -4.32
CA MET A 141 13.33 24.90 -4.37
C MET A 141 11.85 25.19 -4.08
N THR A 142 11.48 26.46 -4.03
CA THR A 142 10.05 26.81 -4.06
C THR A 142 9.48 26.66 -5.47
N ALA A 143 8.17 26.48 -5.58
CA ALA A 143 7.50 26.44 -6.87
C ALA A 143 7.67 27.75 -7.64
N TYR A 144 7.80 28.90 -6.94
CA TYR A 144 8.10 30.19 -7.54
C TYR A 144 9.48 30.19 -8.23
N ASP A 145 10.53 29.78 -7.51
CA ASP A 145 11.89 29.71 -8.04
C ASP A 145 12.01 28.65 -9.16
N ALA A 146 11.18 27.59 -9.11
CA ALA A 146 11.09 26.59 -10.17
C ALA A 146 10.41 27.10 -11.45
N GLY A 147 9.80 28.29 -11.42
CA GLY A 147 9.00 28.84 -12.52
C GLY A 147 7.64 28.16 -12.69
N SER A 148 7.17 27.44 -11.67
CA SER A 148 5.88 26.75 -11.66
C SER A 148 4.82 27.47 -10.78
N GLY A 149 4.99 28.75 -10.55
CA GLY A 149 4.11 29.59 -9.73
C GLY A 149 2.72 29.80 -10.34
N GLY A 150 2.00 28.69 -10.58
CA GLY A 150 0.60 28.70 -10.95
C GLY A 150 -0.31 28.99 -9.77
N LEU A 151 -1.52 28.57 -9.75
CA LEU A 151 -2.68 28.79 -8.83
C LEU A 151 -2.42 28.94 -7.31
N TYR A 152 -1.23 28.67 -6.82
CA TYR A 152 -0.84 28.84 -5.41
C TYR A 152 0.37 29.78 -5.33
N SER A 153 0.46 30.59 -4.31
CA SER A 153 1.47 31.65 -4.02
C SER A 153 2.94 31.32 -4.38
N GLY A 154 3.20 30.17 -4.99
CA GLY A 154 4.55 29.66 -5.30
C GLY A 154 5.36 29.28 -4.07
N ALA A 155 4.78 29.35 -2.86
CA ALA A 155 5.45 29.05 -1.61
C ALA A 155 5.63 27.54 -1.34
N SER A 156 4.97 26.64 -2.08
CA SER A 156 5.16 25.20 -1.93
C SER A 156 6.56 24.77 -2.37
N GLN A 157 7.11 23.76 -1.72
CA GLN A 157 8.41 23.19 -2.11
C GLN A 157 8.23 22.17 -3.23
N THR A 158 9.20 22.13 -4.12
CA THR A 158 9.23 21.20 -5.25
C THR A 158 10.66 20.77 -5.57
N LEU A 159 10.83 19.60 -6.15
CA LEU A 159 12.09 19.16 -6.73
C LEU A 159 12.06 19.41 -8.25
N LYS A 160 13.00 20.16 -8.75
CA LYS A 160 13.16 20.42 -10.19
C LYS A 160 14.30 19.59 -10.75
N ALA A 161 14.06 18.89 -11.85
CA ALA A 161 15.12 18.15 -12.55
C ALA A 161 16.25 19.09 -12.97
N LYS A 162 17.48 18.63 -12.88
CA LYS A 162 18.64 19.37 -13.38
C LYS A 162 18.56 19.51 -14.90
N PRO A 163 19.00 20.63 -15.47
CA PRO A 163 18.99 20.80 -16.91
C PRO A 163 19.74 19.67 -17.63
N GLY A 164 19.09 19.02 -18.59
CA GLY A 164 19.69 17.93 -19.37
C GLY A 164 19.79 16.57 -18.63
N ALA A 165 19.24 16.46 -17.45
CA ALA A 165 19.23 15.20 -16.70
C ALA A 165 18.40 14.12 -17.42
N ASP A 166 18.92 12.89 -17.42
CA ASP A 166 18.19 11.68 -17.80
C ASP A 166 17.61 11.03 -16.54
N LEU A 167 16.32 11.22 -16.31
CA LEU A 167 15.64 10.71 -15.14
C LEU A 167 15.80 9.19 -14.98
N SER A 168 15.75 8.43 -16.08
CA SER A 168 15.90 6.97 -16.02
C SER A 168 17.28 6.59 -15.51
N LYS A 169 18.33 7.23 -16.04
CA LYS A 169 19.71 6.98 -15.62
C LYS A 169 19.92 7.38 -14.15
N GLU A 170 19.42 8.55 -13.74
CA GLU A 170 19.52 9.00 -12.34
C GLU A 170 18.77 8.08 -11.39
N LEU A 171 17.58 7.62 -11.78
CA LEU A 171 16.81 6.67 -10.98
C LEU A 171 17.54 5.33 -10.80
N PHE A 172 18.13 4.77 -11.88
CA PHE A 172 18.90 3.54 -11.77
C PHE A 172 20.14 3.73 -10.87
N ASN A 173 20.83 4.86 -10.96
CA ASN A 173 21.95 5.16 -10.07
C ASN A 173 21.51 5.23 -8.60
N ALA A 174 20.37 5.89 -8.32
CA ALA A 174 19.83 5.97 -6.96
C ALA A 174 19.41 4.57 -6.44
N ILE A 175 18.81 3.72 -7.29
CA ILE A 175 18.49 2.34 -6.93
C ILE A 175 19.76 1.54 -6.63
N ASP A 176 20.84 1.76 -7.37
CA ASP A 176 22.11 1.09 -7.12
C ASP A 176 22.78 1.51 -5.82
N ASN A 177 22.48 2.70 -5.30
CA ASN A 177 22.96 3.20 -4.01
C ASN A 177 22.12 2.69 -2.82
N LEU A 178 20.96 2.06 -3.05
CA LEU A 178 20.19 1.44 -1.99
C LEU A 178 20.94 0.27 -1.36
N PRO A 179 20.69 -0.03 -0.06
CA PRO A 179 21.31 -1.18 0.61
C PRO A 179 21.05 -2.47 -0.16
N LYS A 180 22.09 -3.28 -0.30
CA LYS A 180 22.02 -4.58 -1.00
C LYS A 180 21.63 -5.69 -0.04
N ASN A 181 21.09 -6.79 -0.56
CA ASN A 181 20.77 -8.01 0.21
C ASN A 181 19.78 -7.81 1.38
N ILE A 182 18.88 -6.84 1.28
CA ILE A 182 17.90 -6.48 2.32
C ILE A 182 16.97 -7.67 2.64
N LEU A 183 16.70 -8.51 1.66
CA LEU A 183 15.88 -9.73 1.78
C LEU A 183 16.68 -10.96 2.23
N SER A 184 17.99 -10.84 2.45
CA SER A 184 18.80 -11.96 2.93
C SER A 184 18.28 -12.46 4.27
N GLY A 185 18.00 -13.76 4.37
CA GLY A 185 17.43 -14.38 5.56
C GLY A 185 15.91 -14.23 5.73
N VAL A 186 15.20 -13.71 4.74
CA VAL A 186 13.76 -13.92 4.64
C VAL A 186 13.54 -15.37 4.24
N VAL A 187 13.15 -16.20 5.21
CA VAL A 187 12.78 -17.59 4.94
C VAL A 187 11.47 -17.55 4.17
N GLU A 188 11.46 -18.01 2.93
CA GLU A 188 10.21 -18.39 2.28
C GLU A 188 9.63 -19.54 3.10
N THR A 189 8.64 -19.27 3.93
CA THR A 189 7.79 -20.31 4.45
C THR A 189 7.02 -20.86 3.25
N LYS A 190 7.52 -21.95 2.63
CA LYS A 190 6.68 -22.75 1.76
C LYS A 190 5.49 -23.16 2.59
N GLY A 191 4.32 -22.66 2.22
CA GLY A 191 3.06 -23.17 2.76
C GLY A 191 2.98 -24.67 2.49
N PRO A 192 2.03 -25.39 3.10
CA PRO A 192 1.80 -26.78 2.76
C PRO A 192 1.68 -26.92 1.23
N GLU A 193 2.38 -27.88 0.64
CA GLU A 193 2.33 -28.12 -0.81
C GLU A 193 0.88 -28.24 -1.26
N VAL A 194 0.48 -27.37 -2.14
CA VAL A 194 -0.82 -27.49 -2.82
C VAL A 194 -0.70 -28.60 -3.84
N VAL A 195 -1.12 -29.77 -3.47
CA VAL A 195 -1.49 -30.77 -4.47
C VAL A 195 -2.87 -30.36 -4.97
N GLY A 196 -2.92 -29.46 -5.94
CA GLY A 196 -4.21 -29.01 -6.43
C GLY A 196 -4.08 -28.04 -7.59
N ASP A 197 -5.00 -28.19 -8.43
CA ASP A 197 -5.50 -27.42 -9.56
C ASP A 197 -4.73 -26.09 -9.85
N SER A 198 -3.84 -26.14 -10.82
CA SER A 198 -3.09 -24.99 -11.38
C SER A 198 -4.00 -23.91 -12.00
N THR A 199 -5.32 -24.09 -11.95
CA THR A 199 -6.33 -23.14 -12.44
C THR A 199 -6.78 -22.11 -11.40
N LEU A 200 -6.41 -22.30 -10.13
CA LEU A 200 -6.78 -21.35 -9.07
C LEU A 200 -5.93 -20.07 -9.16
N LYS A 201 -6.58 -18.92 -9.12
CA LYS A 201 -5.89 -17.61 -9.13
C LYS A 201 -5.34 -17.30 -7.74
N ASP A 202 -4.22 -16.57 -7.73
CA ASP A 202 -3.65 -15.99 -6.52
C ASP A 202 -4.71 -15.21 -5.71
N GLY A 203 -4.66 -15.33 -4.37
CA GLY A 203 -5.68 -14.79 -3.49
C GLY A 203 -6.96 -15.64 -3.35
N THR A 204 -7.05 -16.80 -4.02
CA THR A 204 -8.20 -17.70 -3.85
C THR A 204 -8.23 -18.27 -2.44
N ILE A 205 -9.39 -18.12 -1.77
CA ILE A 205 -9.63 -18.71 -0.45
C ILE A 205 -10.23 -20.12 -0.65
N THR A 206 -9.63 -21.11 -0.02
CA THR A 206 -10.08 -22.52 -0.07
C THR A 206 -10.12 -23.16 1.31
N VAL A 207 -10.79 -24.30 1.40
CA VAL A 207 -10.87 -25.10 2.63
C VAL A 207 -10.30 -26.48 2.39
N GLN A 208 -9.32 -26.89 3.20
CA GLN A 208 -8.78 -28.24 3.19
C GLN A 208 -8.79 -28.79 4.62
N ASN A 209 -9.32 -29.99 4.78
CA ASN A 209 -9.44 -30.66 6.09
C ASN A 209 -10.07 -29.78 7.19
N GLY A 210 -11.06 -28.94 6.82
CA GLY A 210 -11.75 -28.04 7.75
C GLY A 210 -10.97 -26.76 8.11
N ASN A 211 -9.76 -26.57 7.60
CA ASN A 211 -8.95 -25.36 7.76
C ASN A 211 -9.07 -24.45 6.54
N VAL A 212 -9.03 -23.15 6.78
CA VAL A 212 -9.14 -22.12 5.73
C VAL A 212 -7.75 -21.68 5.31
N PHE A 213 -7.53 -21.65 4.00
CA PHE A 213 -6.27 -21.25 3.38
C PHE A 213 -6.51 -20.17 2.33
N VAL A 214 -5.51 -19.34 2.08
CA VAL A 214 -5.44 -18.46 0.92
C VAL A 214 -4.30 -18.93 0.00
N LEU A 215 -4.55 -18.96 -1.30
CA LEU A 215 -3.51 -19.22 -2.29
C LEU A 215 -2.65 -17.96 -2.45
N ASP A 216 -1.35 -18.11 -2.27
CA ASP A 216 -0.34 -17.06 -2.47
C ASP A 216 0.77 -17.64 -3.37
N GLY A 217 0.74 -17.28 -4.64
CA GLY A 217 1.50 -17.93 -5.68
C GLY A 217 1.07 -19.41 -5.84
N GLU A 218 2.02 -20.33 -5.71
CA GLU A 218 1.78 -21.77 -5.79
C GLU A 218 1.55 -22.42 -4.40
N SER A 219 1.44 -21.62 -3.33
CA SER A 219 1.39 -22.13 -1.96
C SER A 219 0.10 -21.75 -1.24
N LEU A 220 -0.46 -22.69 -0.46
CA LEU A 220 -1.58 -22.42 0.45
C LEU A 220 -1.07 -21.93 1.79
N LYS A 221 -1.47 -20.72 2.19
CA LYS A 221 -1.18 -20.16 3.51
C LYS A 221 -2.39 -20.34 4.43
N PRO A 222 -2.23 -20.91 5.64
CA PRO A 222 -3.32 -21.01 6.59
C PRO A 222 -3.73 -19.61 7.07
N ILE A 223 -5.01 -19.31 7.04
CA ILE A 223 -5.53 -18.04 7.56
C ILE A 223 -5.65 -18.13 9.09
N LYS A 224 -6.33 -19.12 9.59
CA LYS A 224 -6.49 -19.41 11.02
C LYS A 224 -7.03 -20.83 11.21
N ALA A 225 -6.57 -21.53 12.24
CA ALA A 225 -7.12 -22.85 12.57
C ALA A 225 -8.56 -22.72 13.07
N ASN A 226 -9.52 -23.40 12.40
CA ASN A 226 -10.93 -23.50 12.78
C ASN A 226 -11.59 -22.20 13.28
N PRO A 227 -11.52 -21.09 12.55
CA PRO A 227 -12.14 -19.85 12.98
C PRO A 227 -13.67 -19.97 12.94
N THR A 228 -14.32 -19.37 13.96
CA THR A 228 -15.78 -19.33 14.09
C THR A 228 -16.26 -17.91 14.30
N PHE A 229 -17.53 -17.65 13.99
CA PHE A 229 -18.23 -16.40 14.27
C PHE A 229 -19.68 -16.66 14.68
N VAL A 230 -20.34 -15.67 15.28
CA VAL A 230 -21.74 -15.79 15.70
C VAL A 230 -22.62 -14.97 14.76
N HIS A 231 -23.66 -15.61 14.22
CA HIS A 231 -24.70 -14.96 13.43
C HIS A 231 -26.09 -15.45 13.89
N ASN A 232 -26.99 -14.52 14.19
CA ASN A 232 -28.32 -14.78 14.70
C ASN A 232 -28.31 -15.75 15.90
N GLY A 233 -27.39 -15.55 16.86
CA GLY A 233 -27.26 -16.36 18.06
C GLY A 233 -26.70 -17.78 17.85
N LYS A 234 -26.26 -18.12 16.61
CA LYS A 234 -25.69 -19.43 16.30
C LYS A 234 -24.20 -19.27 15.93
N THR A 235 -23.37 -20.12 16.53
CA THR A 235 -21.96 -20.24 16.17
C THR A 235 -21.82 -20.92 14.80
N ARG A 236 -21.05 -20.31 13.89
CA ARG A 236 -20.78 -20.79 12.53
C ARG A 236 -19.28 -20.95 12.32
N LYS A 237 -18.88 -21.95 11.53
CA LYS A 237 -17.49 -22.12 11.11
C LYS A 237 -17.22 -21.26 9.88
N ILE A 238 -16.09 -20.58 9.85
CA ILE A 238 -15.68 -19.79 8.65
C ILE A 238 -15.45 -20.73 7.47
N ALA A 239 -14.95 -21.94 7.69
CA ALA A 239 -14.76 -22.93 6.62
C ALA A 239 -16.07 -23.22 5.87
N ASP A 240 -17.20 -23.38 6.59
CA ASP A 240 -18.50 -23.63 5.97
C ASP A 240 -18.95 -22.40 5.14
N ALA A 241 -18.73 -21.19 5.66
CA ALA A 241 -19.06 -19.96 4.95
C ALA A 241 -18.20 -19.76 3.71
N VAL A 242 -16.92 -20.16 3.73
CA VAL A 242 -16.03 -20.11 2.57
C VAL A 242 -16.47 -21.11 1.49
N ASN A 243 -16.86 -22.31 1.86
CA ASN A 243 -17.39 -23.29 0.91
C ASN A 243 -18.67 -22.79 0.25
N ASP A 244 -19.64 -22.33 1.05
CA ASP A 244 -20.90 -21.79 0.52
C ASP A 244 -20.64 -20.52 -0.36
N TYR A 245 -19.63 -19.71 -0.06
CA TYR A 245 -19.19 -18.58 -0.88
C TYR A 245 -18.58 -19.03 -2.22
N ASN A 246 -17.77 -20.07 -2.22
CA ASN A 246 -17.21 -20.64 -3.46
C ASN A 246 -18.32 -21.20 -4.35
N ASP A 247 -19.37 -21.75 -3.78
CA ASP A 247 -20.57 -22.17 -4.53
C ASP A 247 -21.27 -20.97 -5.19
N ILE A 248 -21.39 -19.84 -4.50
CA ILE A 248 -21.91 -18.59 -5.11
C ILE A 248 -21.04 -18.17 -6.28
N LYS A 249 -19.71 -18.13 -6.11
CA LYS A 249 -18.77 -17.78 -7.19
C LYS A 249 -18.94 -18.66 -8.41
N LYS A 250 -19.01 -19.98 -8.21
CA LYS A 250 -19.21 -20.94 -9.31
C LYS A 250 -20.51 -20.67 -10.05
N ASN A 251 -21.62 -20.54 -9.33
CA ASN A 251 -22.90 -20.26 -9.97
C ASN A 251 -22.96 -18.88 -10.67
N LEU A 252 -22.19 -17.89 -10.19
CA LEU A 252 -22.04 -16.60 -10.85
C LEU A 252 -21.27 -16.74 -12.17
N TYR A 253 -20.18 -17.50 -12.18
CA TYR A 253 -19.44 -17.78 -13.43
C TYR A 253 -20.28 -18.55 -14.44
N ASP A 254 -21.06 -19.53 -13.99
CA ASP A 254 -21.99 -20.28 -14.85
C ASP A 254 -23.03 -19.32 -15.47
N LEU A 255 -23.61 -18.40 -14.69
CA LEU A 255 -24.55 -17.39 -15.17
C LEU A 255 -23.90 -16.46 -16.21
N ILE A 256 -22.70 -15.93 -15.92
CA ILE A 256 -21.97 -15.05 -16.84
C ILE A 256 -21.67 -15.81 -18.16
N HIS A 257 -21.27 -17.06 -18.07
CA HIS A 257 -21.03 -17.90 -19.25
C HIS A 257 -22.30 -18.09 -20.08
N ASP A 258 -23.42 -18.44 -19.45
CA ASP A 258 -24.70 -18.65 -20.13
C ASP A 258 -25.21 -17.35 -20.77
N GLU A 259 -25.08 -16.20 -20.10
CA GLU A 259 -25.44 -14.87 -20.64
C GLU A 259 -24.59 -14.46 -21.86
N GLN A 260 -23.32 -14.89 -21.91
CA GLN A 260 -22.43 -14.59 -23.02
C GLN A 260 -22.55 -15.59 -24.19
N THR A 261 -23.17 -16.74 -23.97
CA THR A 261 -23.28 -17.80 -24.97
C THR A 261 -24.57 -17.64 -25.80
N LYS A 262 -24.44 -17.37 -27.10
CA LYS A 262 -25.58 -17.19 -28.00
C LYS A 262 -26.46 -18.44 -28.02
N GLY A 263 -27.76 -18.25 -27.78
CA GLY A 263 -28.80 -19.31 -27.85
C GLY A 263 -28.97 -20.11 -26.56
N VAL A 264 -28.22 -19.78 -25.49
CA VAL A 264 -28.41 -20.35 -24.15
C VAL A 264 -29.38 -19.46 -23.37
N ASP A 265 -30.36 -20.08 -22.69
CA ASP A 265 -31.23 -19.38 -21.75
C ASP A 265 -30.54 -19.24 -20.40
N PRO A 266 -30.21 -18.02 -19.91
CA PRO A 266 -29.51 -17.82 -18.64
C PRO A 266 -30.44 -17.94 -17.41
N GLU A 267 -31.76 -18.01 -17.58
CA GLU A 267 -32.71 -18.06 -16.45
C GLU A 267 -32.51 -19.25 -15.49
N PRO A 268 -32.20 -20.47 -15.93
CA PRO A 268 -31.89 -21.57 -15.02
C PRO A 268 -30.65 -21.28 -14.17
N ALA A 269 -29.58 -20.68 -14.73
CA ALA A 269 -28.39 -20.33 -13.99
C ALA A 269 -28.66 -19.20 -12.99
N ARG A 270 -29.45 -18.19 -13.37
CA ARG A 270 -29.89 -17.10 -12.49
C ARG A 270 -30.69 -17.61 -11.29
N LYS A 271 -31.61 -18.55 -11.51
CA LYS A 271 -32.36 -19.17 -10.42
C LYS A 271 -31.48 -19.97 -9.48
N ARG A 272 -30.48 -20.71 -10.00
CA ARG A 272 -29.52 -21.44 -9.16
C ARG A 272 -28.67 -20.46 -8.32
N LEU A 273 -28.15 -19.40 -8.93
CA LEU A 273 -27.37 -18.37 -8.21
C LEU A 273 -28.20 -17.73 -7.09
N ASN A 274 -29.43 -17.29 -7.37
CA ASN A 274 -30.30 -16.70 -6.36
C ASN A 274 -30.54 -17.67 -5.19
N LYS A 275 -30.83 -18.94 -5.48
CA LYS A 275 -31.06 -19.96 -4.45
C LYS A 275 -29.85 -20.14 -3.51
N VAL A 276 -28.63 -20.24 -4.06
CA VAL A 276 -27.41 -20.40 -3.22
C VAL A 276 -27.09 -19.12 -2.45
N TYR A 277 -27.32 -17.95 -3.06
CA TYR A 277 -27.13 -16.66 -2.41
C TYR A 277 -28.09 -16.45 -1.23
N ASP A 278 -29.39 -16.72 -1.43
CA ASP A 278 -30.40 -16.57 -0.37
C ASP A 278 -30.14 -17.54 0.79
N ALA A 279 -29.72 -18.77 0.49
CA ALA A 279 -29.30 -19.74 1.50
C ALA A 279 -28.08 -19.24 2.29
N PHE A 280 -27.10 -18.65 1.60
CA PHE A 280 -25.93 -18.06 2.23
C PHE A 280 -26.31 -16.90 3.15
N VAL A 281 -27.12 -15.95 2.67
CA VAL A 281 -27.58 -14.79 3.45
C VAL A 281 -28.34 -15.22 4.69
N SER A 282 -29.20 -16.21 4.58
CA SER A 282 -29.95 -16.77 5.73
C SER A 282 -29.04 -17.37 6.80
N LYS A 283 -27.94 -18.02 6.39
CA LYS A 283 -27.00 -18.67 7.31
C LYS A 283 -25.99 -17.71 7.94
N TYR A 284 -25.48 -16.73 7.18
CA TYR A 284 -24.29 -15.97 7.52
C TYR A 284 -24.47 -14.45 7.46
N GLY A 285 -25.57 -13.97 6.90
CA GLY A 285 -25.76 -12.56 6.57
C GLY A 285 -25.24 -12.19 5.18
N THR A 286 -25.37 -10.93 4.80
CA THR A 286 -24.94 -10.44 3.48
C THR A 286 -23.42 -10.47 3.34
N LEU A 287 -22.92 -10.76 2.14
CA LEU A 287 -21.47 -10.88 1.84
C LEU A 287 -20.65 -9.68 2.31
N ASN A 288 -21.16 -8.47 2.17
CA ASN A 288 -20.49 -7.24 2.59
C ASN A 288 -20.43 -7.03 4.12
N ARG A 289 -21.17 -7.79 4.90
CA ARG A 289 -21.10 -7.80 6.37
C ARG A 289 -20.20 -8.90 6.92
N LEU A 290 -19.97 -9.94 6.14
CA LEU A 290 -18.98 -10.96 6.46
C LEU A 290 -17.61 -10.38 6.14
N SER A 291 -16.86 -10.06 7.19
CA SER A 291 -15.46 -9.62 7.07
C SER A 291 -14.54 -10.76 6.63
N LEU A 292 -14.96 -11.55 5.63
CA LEU A 292 -14.12 -12.57 4.98
C LEU A 292 -12.93 -11.94 4.27
N ILE A 293 -13.01 -10.63 3.98
CA ILE A 293 -11.92 -9.82 3.39
C ILE A 293 -10.89 -9.40 4.45
N HIS A 294 -11.18 -9.59 5.74
CA HIS A 294 -10.31 -9.21 6.86
C HIS A 294 -9.80 -10.43 7.66
N ILE A 295 -9.84 -11.60 7.05
CA ILE A 295 -9.26 -12.82 7.63
C ILE A 295 -7.78 -12.90 7.25
#